data_aa4fc1f9bc04ef853f5c3e218c5d12b5
#
_entry.id   aa4fc1f9bc04ef853f5c3e218c5d12b5
#
_cell.length_a   1.000
_cell.length_b   1.000
_cell.length_c   1.000
_cell.angle_alpha   90.00
_cell.angle_beta   90.00
_cell.angle_gamma   90.00
#
_symmetry.space_group_name_H-M   'P 1'
#
loop_
_entity.id
_entity.type
_entity.pdbx_description
1 polymer ?
#
loop_
_entity_poly.entity_id
_entity_poly.type
_entity_poly.pdbx_seq_one_letter_code
_entity_poly.pdbx_strand_id
1 'polypeptide(L)'
;IGGDWKRRQLPFASIEGLRPTPDRVRETLFNWLMWDVQNAQVLDICAGSGALAFEALSRGAASVVMIEPDRTQAQFLTQNLELLQVTKARAQLKIATAQQALTSLQTQFDLVFLDPPYSLNLWEELALQADHLVKNNAYIYVEADRDLQLLKLPVSWRLIKNTKAGTVRAG
;
A
#
# COMPACT_ATOMS: atom_id res chain seq x y z
N ILE A 1 -4.99 9.96 -9.87
CA ILE A 1 -4.52 10.42 -8.57
C ILE A 1 -5.34 11.63 -8.12
N GLY A 2 -5.78 11.64 -6.87
CA GLY A 2 -6.42 12.79 -6.24
C GLY A 2 -5.39 13.69 -5.53
N GLY A 3 -5.86 14.68 -4.76
CA GLY A 3 -4.98 15.54 -3.97
C GLY A 3 -4.10 16.46 -4.83
N ASP A 4 -2.87 16.71 -4.36
CA ASP A 4 -1.93 17.65 -4.97
C ASP A 4 -1.54 17.26 -6.40
N TRP A 5 -1.59 15.98 -6.74
CA TRP A 5 -1.23 15.47 -8.08
C TRP A 5 -2.45 15.03 -8.88
N LYS A 6 -3.57 15.66 -8.63
CA LYS A 6 -4.84 15.34 -9.29
C LYS A 6 -4.68 15.31 -10.80
N ARG A 7 -5.24 14.28 -11.43
CA ARG A 7 -5.22 14.04 -12.89
C ARG A 7 -3.87 13.68 -13.48
N ARG A 8 -2.82 13.52 -12.67
CA ARG A 8 -1.54 13.01 -13.16
C ARG A 8 -1.60 11.49 -13.27
N GLN A 9 -1.02 10.98 -14.35
CA GLN A 9 -0.87 9.55 -14.57
C GLN A 9 0.61 9.20 -14.52
N LEU A 10 0.93 8.10 -13.87
CA LEU A 10 2.30 7.65 -13.68
C LEU A 10 2.52 6.33 -14.41
N PRO A 11 3.61 6.20 -15.21
CA PRO A 11 3.90 4.95 -15.87
C PRO A 11 4.30 3.86 -14.87
N PHE A 12 4.06 2.61 -15.24
CA PHE A 12 4.52 1.44 -14.48
C PHE A 12 4.86 0.31 -15.45
N ALA A 13 5.67 -0.65 -14.99
CA ALA A 13 6.03 -1.81 -15.79
C ALA A 13 4.86 -2.79 -15.91
N SER A 14 4.68 -3.35 -17.11
CA SER A 14 3.75 -4.45 -17.32
C SER A 14 4.46 -5.75 -16.96
N ILE A 15 4.16 -6.31 -15.79
CA ILE A 15 4.79 -7.50 -15.24
C ILE A 15 3.71 -8.53 -14.96
N GLU A 16 4.00 -9.79 -15.22
CA GLU A 16 3.07 -10.89 -14.94
C GLU A 16 2.70 -10.89 -13.45
N GLY A 17 1.40 -10.94 -13.16
CA GLY A 17 0.87 -10.90 -11.81
C GLY A 17 0.74 -9.49 -11.23
N LEU A 18 1.33 -8.48 -11.88
CA LEU A 18 1.14 -7.09 -11.45
C LEU A 18 -0.20 -6.58 -11.95
N ARG A 19 -0.94 -6.01 -11.04
CA ARG A 19 -2.25 -5.48 -11.34
C ARG A 19 -2.48 -4.25 -10.47
N PRO A 20 -2.74 -3.07 -11.08
CA PRO A 20 -3.07 -1.88 -10.31
C PRO A 20 -4.38 -2.07 -9.55
N THR A 21 -4.48 -1.45 -8.39
CA THR A 21 -5.76 -1.35 -7.68
C THR A 21 -6.76 -0.66 -8.59
N PRO A 22 -7.97 -1.23 -8.79
CA PRO A 22 -8.99 -0.57 -9.60
C PRO A 22 -9.28 0.85 -9.10
N ASP A 23 -9.44 1.79 -10.02
CA ASP A 23 -9.68 3.19 -9.68
C ASP A 23 -10.83 3.38 -8.70
N ARG A 24 -11.92 2.64 -8.90
CA ARG A 24 -13.09 2.69 -8.03
C ARG A 24 -12.77 2.25 -6.60
N VAL A 25 -11.98 1.19 -6.45
CA VAL A 25 -11.57 0.69 -5.13
C VAL A 25 -10.64 1.71 -4.47
N ARG A 26 -9.68 2.26 -5.21
CA ARG A 26 -8.77 3.29 -4.71
C ARG A 26 -9.53 4.52 -4.24
N GLU A 27 -10.49 4.99 -5.03
CA GLU A 27 -11.33 6.13 -4.67
C GLU A 27 -12.14 5.86 -3.39
N THR A 28 -12.74 4.70 -3.28
CA THR A 28 -13.48 4.28 -2.09
C THR A 28 -12.57 4.28 -0.86
N LEU A 29 -11.37 3.67 -0.98
CA LEU A 29 -10.40 3.62 0.11
C LEU A 29 -10.05 5.02 0.61
N PHE A 30 -9.69 5.93 -0.29
CA PHE A 30 -9.25 7.26 0.12
C PHE A 30 -10.41 8.15 0.56
N ASN A 31 -11.64 7.84 0.18
CA ASN A 31 -12.81 8.45 0.81
C ASN A 31 -12.94 8.00 2.27
N TRP A 32 -12.72 6.71 2.56
CA TRP A 32 -12.71 6.23 3.95
C TRP A 32 -11.61 6.89 4.78
N LEU A 33 -10.46 7.15 4.17
CA LEU A 33 -9.26 7.69 4.84
C LEU A 33 -9.16 9.22 4.77
N MET A 34 -10.20 9.89 4.30
CA MET A 34 -10.18 11.33 3.98
C MET A 34 -9.50 12.18 5.06
N TRP A 35 -9.77 11.89 6.34
CA TRP A 35 -9.23 12.66 7.47
C TRP A 35 -7.99 12.02 8.09
N ASP A 36 -7.68 10.76 7.74
CA ASP A 36 -6.66 9.98 8.42
C ASP A 36 -5.36 9.90 7.64
N VAL A 37 -5.38 10.19 6.34
CA VAL A 37 -4.17 10.11 5.49
C VAL A 37 -3.25 11.32 5.70
N GLN A 38 -3.81 12.48 6.01
CA GLN A 38 -3.01 13.69 6.18
C GLN A 38 -2.05 13.55 7.36
N ASN A 39 -0.79 13.84 7.14
CA ASN A 39 0.31 13.70 8.10
C ASN A 39 0.58 12.27 8.58
N ALA A 40 0.01 11.26 7.91
CA ALA A 40 0.21 9.86 8.28
C ALA A 40 1.59 9.35 7.87
N GLN A 41 2.13 8.46 8.68
CA GLN A 41 3.27 7.62 8.31
C GLN A 41 2.72 6.34 7.72
N VAL A 42 3.05 6.06 6.45
CA VAL A 42 2.42 5.02 5.63
C VAL A 42 3.42 3.95 5.26
N LEU A 43 3.01 2.69 5.32
CA LEU A 43 3.76 1.54 4.84
C LEU A 43 2.98 0.88 3.71
N ASP A 44 3.59 0.79 2.53
CA ASP A 44 3.06 0.04 1.39
C ASP A 44 3.88 -1.24 1.23
N ILE A 45 3.35 -2.35 1.72
CA ILE A 45 4.07 -3.62 1.83
C ILE A 45 4.37 -4.22 0.46
N CYS A 46 3.50 -4.01 -0.52
CA CYS A 46 3.65 -4.52 -1.88
C CYS A 46 3.33 -3.38 -2.85
N ALA A 47 4.29 -2.49 -3.06
CA ALA A 47 4.04 -1.23 -3.73
C ALA A 47 3.60 -1.37 -5.18
N GLY A 48 4.15 -2.33 -5.92
CA GLY A 48 3.79 -2.55 -7.32
C GLY A 48 3.97 -1.29 -8.15
N SER A 49 2.89 -0.79 -8.74
CA SER A 49 2.91 0.45 -9.52
C SER A 49 3.07 1.70 -8.66
N GLY A 50 2.89 1.57 -7.34
CA GLY A 50 2.89 2.70 -6.42
C GLY A 50 1.56 3.42 -6.31
N ALA A 51 0.49 2.90 -6.91
CA ALA A 51 -0.80 3.58 -6.98
C ALA A 51 -1.30 4.04 -5.60
N LEU A 52 -1.23 3.18 -4.59
CA LEU A 52 -1.69 3.52 -3.25
C LEU A 52 -0.73 4.49 -2.54
N ALA A 53 0.58 4.22 -2.64
CA ALA A 53 1.59 5.07 -2.00
C ALA A 53 1.59 6.50 -2.56
N PHE A 54 1.53 6.64 -3.89
CA PHE A 54 1.50 7.96 -4.53
C PHE A 54 0.20 8.70 -4.22
N GLU A 55 -0.93 7.99 -4.17
CA GLU A 55 -2.20 8.60 -3.78
C GLU A 55 -2.12 9.13 -2.34
N ALA A 56 -1.54 8.36 -1.43
CA ALA A 56 -1.36 8.77 -0.03
C ALA A 56 -0.47 10.03 0.07
N LEU A 57 0.67 10.04 -0.65
CA LEU A 57 1.54 11.20 -0.69
C LEU A 57 0.81 12.43 -1.25
N SER A 58 0.05 12.24 -2.32
CA SER A 58 -0.71 13.32 -2.97
C SER A 58 -1.77 13.92 -2.03
N ARG A 59 -2.29 13.12 -1.13
CA ARG A 59 -3.32 13.55 -0.17
C ARG A 59 -2.74 13.98 1.19
N GLY A 60 -1.44 14.17 1.27
CA GLY A 60 -0.81 14.80 2.42
C GLY A 60 -0.19 13.87 3.44
N ALA A 61 0.07 12.61 3.11
CA ALA A 61 0.84 11.73 3.99
C ALA A 61 2.19 12.37 4.32
N ALA A 62 2.63 12.24 5.56
CA ALA A 62 3.92 12.78 5.98
C ALA A 62 5.06 12.02 5.33
N SER A 63 4.96 10.69 5.29
CA SER A 63 5.98 9.85 4.68
C SER A 63 5.39 8.51 4.27
N VAL A 64 6.04 7.86 3.29
CA VAL A 64 5.68 6.52 2.84
C VAL A 64 6.94 5.68 2.72
N VAL A 65 6.91 4.47 3.24
CA VAL A 65 7.89 3.42 2.94
C VAL A 65 7.24 2.47 1.95
N MET A 66 7.86 2.32 0.77
CA MET A 66 7.41 1.40 -0.28
C MET A 66 8.36 0.21 -0.35
N ILE A 67 7.81 -0.99 -0.42
CA ILE A 67 8.56 -2.23 -0.57
C ILE A 67 8.24 -2.81 -1.94
N GLU A 68 9.28 -3.05 -2.76
CA GLU A 68 9.11 -3.62 -4.09
C GLU A 68 10.32 -4.50 -4.45
N PRO A 69 10.13 -5.82 -4.65
CA PRO A 69 11.23 -6.72 -4.97
C PRO A 69 11.67 -6.67 -6.45
N ASP A 70 10.77 -6.30 -7.35
CA ASP A 70 11.07 -6.28 -8.78
C ASP A 70 11.87 -5.03 -9.15
N ARG A 71 13.08 -5.23 -9.71
CA ARG A 71 13.98 -4.13 -10.02
C ARG A 71 13.46 -3.21 -11.12
N THR A 72 12.78 -3.78 -12.12
CA THR A 72 12.19 -2.98 -13.21
C THR A 72 11.08 -2.09 -12.67
N GLN A 73 10.20 -2.66 -11.86
CA GLN A 73 9.14 -1.88 -11.21
C GLN A 73 9.72 -0.82 -10.27
N ALA A 74 10.77 -1.17 -9.52
CA ALA A 74 11.45 -0.23 -8.64
C ALA A 74 12.05 0.96 -9.40
N GLN A 75 12.55 0.75 -10.62
CA GLN A 75 13.03 1.84 -11.47
C GLN A 75 11.90 2.80 -11.84
N PHE A 76 10.72 2.31 -12.19
CA PHE A 76 9.57 3.16 -12.47
C PHE A 76 9.15 3.95 -11.23
N LEU A 77 9.15 3.31 -10.06
CA LEU A 77 8.86 4.01 -8.79
C LEU A 77 9.87 5.13 -8.53
N THR A 78 11.15 4.84 -8.70
CA THR A 78 12.22 5.84 -8.54
C THR A 78 12.04 7.01 -9.51
N GLN A 79 11.79 6.72 -10.78
CA GLN A 79 11.56 7.76 -11.79
C GLN A 79 10.34 8.62 -11.45
N ASN A 80 9.27 8.01 -10.98
CA ASN A 80 8.07 8.73 -10.61
C ASN A 80 8.28 9.62 -9.38
N LEU A 81 9.06 9.15 -8.40
CA LEU A 81 9.44 9.98 -7.25
C LEU A 81 10.25 11.20 -7.69
N GLU A 82 11.17 11.03 -8.63
CA GLU A 82 11.96 12.13 -9.18
C GLU A 82 11.08 13.10 -9.97
N LEU A 83 10.20 12.58 -10.83
CA LEU A 83 9.28 13.38 -11.63
C LEU A 83 8.38 14.25 -10.75
N LEU A 84 7.93 13.73 -9.64
CA LEU A 84 7.05 14.44 -8.70
C LEU A 84 7.84 15.24 -7.66
N GLN A 85 9.17 15.22 -7.74
CA GLN A 85 10.06 15.95 -6.83
C GLN A 85 9.84 15.57 -5.36
N VAL A 86 9.59 14.29 -5.10
CA VAL A 86 9.42 13.79 -3.73
C VAL A 86 10.78 13.58 -3.09
N THR A 87 10.98 14.17 -1.93
CA THR A 87 12.24 14.06 -1.19
C THR A 87 12.37 12.69 -0.51
N LYS A 88 13.61 12.30 -0.18
CA LYS A 88 13.88 11.07 0.56
C LYS A 88 13.28 11.09 1.97
N ALA A 89 13.04 12.25 2.53
CA ALA A 89 12.38 12.39 3.82
C ALA A 89 10.89 11.97 3.74
N ARG A 90 10.25 12.17 2.59
CA ARG A 90 8.84 11.81 2.40
C ARG A 90 8.62 10.43 1.85
N ALA A 91 9.56 9.86 1.10
CA ALA A 91 9.38 8.54 0.51
C ALA A 91 10.70 7.77 0.52
N GLN A 92 10.63 6.54 0.98
CA GLN A 92 11.71 5.57 0.93
C GLN A 92 11.25 4.35 0.14
N LEU A 93 12.08 3.91 -0.79
CA LEU A 93 11.86 2.69 -1.55
C LEU A 93 12.85 1.63 -1.09
N LYS A 94 12.33 0.50 -0.64
CA LYS A 94 13.13 -0.68 -0.29
C LYS A 94 12.99 -1.71 -1.39
N ILE A 95 14.09 -1.97 -2.09
CA ILE A 95 14.13 -2.97 -3.16
C ILE A 95 14.48 -4.31 -2.51
N ALA A 96 13.45 -4.98 -2.02
CA ALA A 96 13.57 -6.22 -1.28
C ALA A 96 12.23 -6.95 -1.31
N THR A 97 12.22 -8.23 -0.93
CA THR A 97 10.95 -8.91 -0.69
C THR A 97 10.27 -8.31 0.54
N ALA A 98 8.95 -8.44 0.60
CA ALA A 98 8.20 -7.96 1.77
C ALA A 98 8.70 -8.64 3.05
N GLN A 99 8.96 -9.94 3.00
CA GLN A 99 9.45 -10.69 4.16
C GLN A 99 10.77 -10.14 4.68
N GLN A 100 11.71 -9.82 3.78
CA GLN A 100 13.00 -9.25 4.17
C GLN A 100 12.86 -7.85 4.77
N ALA A 101 12.08 -7.00 4.11
CA ALA A 101 11.92 -5.61 4.54
C ALA A 101 11.18 -5.51 5.88
N LEU A 102 10.12 -6.30 6.09
CA LEU A 102 9.33 -6.25 7.30
C LEU A 102 10.13 -6.65 8.55
N THR A 103 11.11 -7.57 8.40
CA THR A 103 11.97 -7.94 9.52
C THR A 103 12.99 -6.87 9.88
N SER A 104 13.35 -6.01 8.94
CA SER A 104 14.36 -4.96 9.16
C SER A 104 13.77 -3.62 9.61
N LEU A 105 12.47 -3.40 9.40
CA LEU A 105 11.80 -2.16 9.80
C LEU A 105 11.53 -2.14 11.30
N GLN A 106 11.71 -0.98 11.92
CA GLN A 106 11.47 -0.79 13.35
C GLN A 106 10.50 0.35 13.65
N THR A 107 10.23 1.22 12.67
CA THR A 107 9.29 2.33 12.80
C THR A 107 7.86 1.79 12.76
N GLN A 108 6.98 2.36 13.55
CA GLN A 108 5.55 2.05 13.50
C GLN A 108 4.81 3.02 12.58
N PHE A 109 3.73 2.54 11.98
CA PHE A 109 2.99 3.27 10.95
C PHE A 109 1.53 3.53 11.37
N ASP A 110 0.99 4.64 10.86
CA ASP A 110 -0.41 5.02 11.05
C ASP A 110 -1.35 4.33 10.05
N LEU A 111 -0.83 4.00 8.88
CA LEU A 111 -1.58 3.42 7.77
C LEU A 111 -0.72 2.40 7.06
N VAL A 112 -1.26 1.21 6.85
CA VAL A 112 -0.55 0.10 6.19
C VAL A 112 -1.40 -0.40 5.03
N PHE A 113 -0.79 -0.53 3.85
CA PHE A 113 -1.41 -1.16 2.69
C PHE A 113 -0.86 -2.57 2.52
N LEU A 114 -1.75 -3.56 2.50
CA LEU A 114 -1.44 -4.96 2.28
C LEU A 114 -2.17 -5.45 1.03
N ASP A 115 -1.50 -5.35 -0.10
CA ASP A 115 -2.04 -5.71 -1.42
C ASP A 115 -1.03 -6.57 -2.20
N PRO A 116 -0.78 -7.82 -1.73
CA PRO A 116 0.18 -8.70 -2.37
C PRO A 116 -0.37 -9.28 -3.67
N PRO A 117 0.52 -9.78 -4.56
CA PRO A 117 0.08 -10.55 -5.72
C PRO A 117 -0.78 -11.73 -5.28
N TYR A 118 -1.97 -11.87 -5.87
CA TYR A 118 -2.96 -12.85 -5.41
C TYR A 118 -2.49 -14.29 -5.53
N SER A 119 -1.70 -14.58 -6.56
CA SER A 119 -1.20 -15.94 -6.81
C SER A 119 -0.24 -16.44 -5.74
N LEU A 120 0.35 -15.56 -4.95
CA LEU A 120 1.36 -15.92 -3.95
C LEU A 120 0.77 -16.26 -2.57
N ASN A 121 -0.51 -15.99 -2.33
CA ASN A 121 -1.20 -16.26 -1.06
C ASN A 121 -0.43 -15.75 0.17
N LEU A 122 0.05 -14.50 0.13
CA LEU A 122 0.93 -13.97 1.16
C LEU A 122 0.21 -13.20 2.28
N TRP A 123 -1.10 -13.05 2.23
CA TRP A 123 -1.82 -12.17 3.17
C TRP A 123 -1.55 -12.51 4.63
N GLU A 124 -1.70 -13.78 5.00
CA GLU A 124 -1.58 -14.20 6.41
C GLU A 124 -0.16 -14.08 6.92
N GLU A 125 0.82 -14.49 6.11
CA GLU A 125 2.23 -14.38 6.46
C GLU A 125 2.65 -12.92 6.63
N LEU A 126 2.34 -12.07 5.65
CA LEU A 126 2.75 -10.67 5.68
C LEU A 126 2.02 -9.88 6.78
N ALA A 127 0.75 -10.19 7.02
CA ALA A 127 0.00 -9.57 8.10
C ALA A 127 0.63 -9.88 9.46
N LEU A 128 1.00 -11.14 9.68
CA LEU A 128 1.66 -11.54 10.93
C LEU A 128 3.00 -10.83 11.10
N GLN A 129 3.79 -10.73 10.03
CA GLN A 129 5.09 -10.06 10.07
C GLN A 129 4.97 -8.54 10.24
N ALA A 130 3.88 -7.94 9.78
CA ALA A 130 3.66 -6.49 9.86
C ALA A 130 3.02 -6.04 11.17
N ASP A 131 2.45 -6.95 11.95
CA ASP A 131 1.65 -6.59 13.12
C ASP A 131 2.41 -5.72 14.12
N HIS A 132 3.70 -5.98 14.33
CA HIS A 132 4.53 -5.19 15.24
C HIS A 132 4.84 -3.77 14.71
N LEU A 133 4.58 -3.50 13.43
CA LEU A 133 4.83 -2.22 12.80
C LEU A 133 3.59 -1.31 12.77
N VAL A 134 2.48 -1.78 13.32
CA VAL A 134 1.20 -1.07 13.30
C VAL A 134 1.00 -0.35 14.63
N LYS A 135 0.79 0.97 14.58
CA LYS A 135 0.47 1.74 15.78
C LYS A 135 -0.91 1.34 16.31
N ASN A 136 -1.15 1.62 17.60
CA ASN A 136 -2.50 1.50 18.15
C ASN A 136 -3.44 2.43 17.38
N ASN A 137 -4.63 1.91 17.03
CA ASN A 137 -5.65 2.63 16.26
C ASN A 137 -5.23 2.99 14.84
N ALA A 138 -4.18 2.36 14.31
CA ALA A 138 -3.82 2.52 12.90
C ALA A 138 -4.85 1.85 12.00
N TYR A 139 -4.87 2.27 10.74
CA TYR A 139 -5.71 1.63 9.72
C TYR A 139 -4.86 0.72 8.85
N ILE A 140 -5.41 -0.44 8.52
CA ILE A 140 -4.78 -1.41 7.65
C ILE A 140 -5.76 -1.69 6.52
N TYR A 141 -5.31 -1.43 5.30
CA TYR A 141 -6.08 -1.75 4.11
C TYR A 141 -5.61 -3.09 3.55
N VAL A 142 -6.54 -3.98 3.29
CA VAL A 142 -6.25 -5.30 2.69
C VAL A 142 -7.03 -5.43 1.39
N GLU A 143 -6.35 -5.83 0.33
CA GLU A 143 -6.97 -6.12 -0.96
C GLU A 143 -6.68 -7.57 -1.34
N ALA A 144 -7.72 -8.31 -1.74
CA ALA A 144 -7.63 -9.74 -2.02
C ALA A 144 -8.61 -10.16 -3.10
N ASP A 145 -8.48 -11.40 -3.57
CA ASP A 145 -9.38 -12.06 -4.52
C ASP A 145 -10.45 -12.91 -3.84
N ARG A 146 -10.60 -12.78 -2.54
CA ARG A 146 -11.51 -13.56 -1.72
C ARG A 146 -12.04 -12.72 -0.57
N ASP A 147 -13.13 -13.19 0.06
CA ASP A 147 -13.69 -12.52 1.22
C ASP A 147 -12.61 -12.37 2.29
N LEU A 148 -12.44 -11.16 2.81
CA LEU A 148 -11.41 -10.86 3.81
C LEU A 148 -11.62 -11.65 5.11
N GLN A 149 -12.85 -12.02 5.43
CA GLN A 149 -13.15 -12.81 6.61
C GLN A 149 -12.63 -14.24 6.51
N LEU A 150 -12.29 -14.71 5.30
CA LEU A 150 -11.67 -16.03 5.10
C LEU A 150 -10.18 -16.02 5.41
N LEU A 151 -9.57 -14.85 5.57
CA LEU A 151 -8.16 -14.70 5.87
C LEU A 151 -7.94 -14.76 7.37
N LYS A 152 -6.91 -15.48 7.80
CA LYS A 152 -6.50 -15.55 9.20
C LYS A 152 -5.55 -14.39 9.52
N LEU A 153 -6.13 -13.23 9.77
CA LEU A 153 -5.38 -12.02 10.11
C LEU A 153 -5.19 -11.93 11.62
N PRO A 154 -4.23 -11.09 12.11
CA PRO A 154 -4.03 -10.92 13.54
C PRO A 154 -5.32 -10.60 14.28
N VAL A 155 -5.52 -11.20 15.45
CA VAL A 155 -6.77 -11.06 16.21
C VAL A 155 -7.05 -9.63 16.67
N SER A 156 -6.02 -8.80 16.77
CA SER A 156 -6.16 -7.38 17.11
C SER A 156 -6.67 -6.54 15.96
N TRP A 157 -6.66 -7.07 14.73
CA TRP A 157 -7.18 -6.38 13.57
C TRP A 157 -8.68 -6.64 13.45
N ARG A 158 -9.45 -5.57 13.25
CA ARG A 158 -10.91 -5.67 13.15
C ARG A 158 -11.37 -5.08 11.82
N LEU A 159 -12.15 -5.84 11.07
CA LEU A 159 -12.74 -5.36 9.83
C LEU A 159 -13.86 -4.36 10.16
N ILE A 160 -13.69 -3.10 9.74
CA ILE A 160 -14.67 -2.04 10.00
C ILE A 160 -15.39 -1.58 8.75
N LYS A 161 -14.79 -1.75 7.56
CA LYS A 161 -15.40 -1.41 6.28
C LYS A 161 -14.91 -2.39 5.23
N ASN A 162 -15.73 -2.65 4.21
CA ASN A 162 -15.31 -3.46 3.06
C ASN A 162 -16.06 -3.03 1.82
N THR A 163 -15.51 -3.40 0.66
CA THR A 163 -16.11 -3.17 -0.65
C THR A 163 -15.67 -4.28 -1.60
N LYS A 164 -16.32 -4.37 -2.75
CA LYS A 164 -15.87 -5.28 -3.81
C LYS A 164 -16.04 -4.63 -5.18
N ALA A 165 -15.18 -5.04 -6.11
CA ALA A 165 -15.26 -4.66 -7.51
C ALA A 165 -14.85 -5.88 -8.35
N GLY A 166 -15.82 -6.51 -9.03
CA GLY A 166 -15.59 -7.78 -9.70
C GLY A 166 -15.20 -8.86 -8.70
N THR A 167 -14.01 -9.47 -8.89
CA THR A 167 -13.46 -10.47 -7.97
C THR A 167 -12.62 -9.86 -6.85
N VAL A 168 -12.35 -8.55 -6.90
CA VAL A 168 -11.55 -7.86 -5.89
C VAL A 168 -12.38 -7.61 -4.64
N ARG A 169 -11.80 -7.92 -3.48
CA ARG A 169 -12.34 -7.61 -2.16
C ARG A 169 -11.38 -6.69 -1.44
N ALA A 170 -11.89 -5.65 -0.81
CA ALA A 170 -11.07 -4.66 -0.13
C ALA A 170 -11.72 -4.20 1.17
N GLY A 171 -10.92 -3.95 2.18
CA GLY A 171 -11.41 -3.49 3.48
C GLY A 171 -10.32 -2.96 4.39
#